data_1c57b340f591efcbad77cf4f309a90ad
#
_entry.id   1c57b340f591efcbad77cf4f309a90ad
#
_cell.length_a   1.000
_cell.length_b   1.000
_cell.length_c   1.000
_cell.angle_alpha   90.00
_cell.angle_beta   90.00
_cell.angle_gamma   90.00
#
_symmetry.space_group_name_H-M   'P 1'
#
loop_
_entity.id
_entity.type
_entity.pdbx_description
1 polymer ?
#
loop_
_entity_poly.entity_id
_entity_poly.type
_entity_poly.pdbx_seq_one_letter_code
_entity_poly.pdbx_strand_id
1 'polypeptide(L)'
;MEYNAEATGEKYREIARAMGVTGVDNMSQEEYRKAAIDAVKKLSEDVGIPKTLREIGVKEEDLKALAESAMADACTPGNPRDTSIEEILEIYKSIY
;
A
#
# COMPACT_ATOMS: atom_id res chain seq x y z
N MET A 1 1.46 0.22 -0.15
CA MET A 1 2.79 -0.44 -0.16
C MET A 1 2.97 -1.43 -1.31
N GLU A 2 2.04 -2.33 -1.53
CA GLU A 2 2.15 -3.32 -2.62
C GLU A 2 2.36 -2.68 -3.99
N TYR A 3 1.58 -1.66 -4.32
CA TYR A 3 1.68 -0.92 -5.58
C TYR A 3 3.08 -0.32 -5.80
N ASN A 4 3.70 0.19 -4.74
CA ASN A 4 5.00 0.89 -4.82
C ASN A 4 6.22 -0.03 -4.68
N ALA A 5 6.04 -1.30 -4.33
CA ALA A 5 7.13 -2.18 -3.91
C ALA A 5 8.29 -2.26 -4.93
N GLU A 6 7.98 -2.39 -6.21
CA GLU A 6 8.99 -2.50 -7.27
C GLU A 6 9.76 -1.20 -7.52
N ALA A 7 9.18 -0.05 -7.18
CA ALA A 7 9.77 1.27 -7.40
C ALA A 7 10.65 1.76 -6.25
N THR A 8 10.79 0.98 -5.17
CA THR A 8 11.42 1.43 -3.92
C THR A 8 12.86 0.92 -3.71
N GLY A 9 13.41 0.16 -4.66
CA GLY A 9 14.73 -0.44 -4.52
C GLY A 9 14.83 -1.29 -3.25
N GLU A 10 15.79 -0.99 -2.38
CA GLU A 10 16.02 -1.73 -1.14
C GLU A 10 15.36 -1.12 0.09
N LYS A 11 14.57 -0.06 -0.05
CA LYS A 11 14.00 0.67 1.08
C LYS A 11 13.10 -0.20 1.97
N TYR A 12 12.41 -1.17 1.40
CA TYR A 12 11.54 -2.05 2.18
C TYR A 12 12.31 -3.00 3.10
N ARG A 13 13.60 -3.24 2.84
CA ARG A 13 14.47 -3.97 3.77
C ARG A 13 14.55 -3.23 5.10
N GLU A 14 14.80 -1.93 5.06
CA GLU A 14 14.86 -1.08 6.27
C GLU A 14 13.51 -0.99 6.97
N ILE A 15 12.43 -0.92 6.21
CA ILE A 15 11.07 -0.93 6.78
C ILE A 15 10.80 -2.25 7.50
N ALA A 16 11.11 -3.38 6.88
CA ALA A 16 10.94 -4.70 7.51
C ALA A 16 11.76 -4.80 8.81
N ARG A 17 13.00 -4.33 8.79
CA ARG A 17 13.86 -4.31 9.97
C ARG A 17 13.27 -3.45 11.08
N ALA A 18 12.79 -2.25 10.77
CA ALA A 18 12.15 -1.34 11.73
C ALA A 18 10.86 -1.92 12.32
N MET A 19 10.15 -2.76 11.56
CA MET A 19 8.94 -3.44 12.02
C MET A 19 9.21 -4.72 12.82
N GLY A 20 10.48 -5.02 13.12
CA GLY A 20 10.85 -6.16 13.95
C GLY A 20 11.02 -7.49 13.21
N VAL A 21 11.04 -7.48 11.88
CA VAL A 21 11.32 -8.69 11.09
C VAL A 21 12.80 -9.03 11.22
N THR A 22 13.10 -10.29 11.58
CA THR A 22 14.48 -10.78 11.71
C THR A 22 14.95 -11.45 10.42
N GLY A 23 16.28 -11.48 10.22
CA GLY A 23 16.88 -12.17 9.08
C GLY A 23 16.72 -11.47 7.73
N VAL A 24 16.38 -10.16 7.72
CA VAL A 24 16.16 -9.40 6.48
C VAL A 24 17.38 -9.35 5.57
N ASP A 25 18.60 -9.38 6.12
CA ASP A 25 19.82 -9.33 5.34
C ASP A 25 20.08 -10.61 4.52
N ASN A 26 19.40 -11.71 4.88
CA ASN A 26 19.47 -12.99 4.18
C ASN A 26 18.28 -13.20 3.24
N MET A 27 17.39 -12.22 3.12
CA MET A 27 16.20 -12.29 2.27
C MET A 27 16.48 -11.70 0.89
N SER A 28 15.83 -12.26 -0.14
CA SER A 28 15.76 -11.65 -1.47
C SER A 28 14.91 -10.36 -1.41
N GLN A 29 14.99 -9.54 -2.45
CA GLN A 29 14.15 -8.33 -2.57
C GLN A 29 12.66 -8.66 -2.47
N GLU A 30 12.22 -9.72 -3.13
CA GLU A 30 10.84 -10.16 -3.07
C GLU A 30 10.43 -10.55 -1.65
N GLU A 31 11.28 -11.30 -0.95
CA GLU A 31 11.03 -11.76 0.41
C GLU A 31 10.93 -10.61 1.41
N TYR A 32 11.88 -9.68 1.44
CA TYR A 32 11.82 -8.57 2.42
C TYR A 32 10.73 -7.55 2.09
N ARG A 33 10.40 -7.36 0.80
CA ARG A 33 9.26 -6.52 0.41
C ARG A 33 7.95 -7.10 0.91
N LYS A 34 7.75 -8.39 0.72
CA LYS A 34 6.59 -9.11 1.24
C LYS A 34 6.54 -9.05 2.76
N ALA A 35 7.66 -9.29 3.43
CA ALA A 35 7.73 -9.26 4.89
C ALA A 35 7.38 -7.88 5.46
N ALA A 36 7.84 -6.80 4.83
CA ALA A 36 7.50 -5.44 5.22
C ALA A 36 6.00 -5.17 5.09
N ILE A 37 5.40 -5.56 3.97
CA ILE A 37 3.97 -5.39 3.70
C ILE A 37 3.14 -6.19 4.73
N ASP A 38 3.49 -7.45 4.95
CA ASP A 38 2.79 -8.31 5.91
C ASP A 38 2.89 -7.78 7.34
N ALA A 39 4.04 -7.24 7.74
CA ALA A 39 4.22 -6.64 9.06
C ALA A 39 3.32 -5.42 9.26
N VAL A 40 3.18 -4.56 8.26
CA VAL A 40 2.27 -3.40 8.31
C VAL A 40 0.81 -3.85 8.35
N LYS A 41 0.43 -4.85 7.56
CA LYS A 41 -0.91 -5.42 7.58
C LYS A 41 -1.25 -5.97 8.96
N LYS A 42 -0.34 -6.72 9.55
CA LYS A 42 -0.52 -7.29 10.89
C LYS A 42 -0.69 -6.19 11.94
N LEU A 43 0.12 -5.15 11.90
CA LEU A 43 -0.02 -4.01 12.81
C LEU A 43 -1.39 -3.35 12.67
N SER A 44 -1.86 -3.15 11.44
CA SER A 44 -3.18 -2.57 11.17
C SER A 44 -4.31 -3.42 11.77
N GLU A 45 -4.21 -4.75 11.68
CA GLU A 45 -5.16 -5.67 12.29
C GLU A 45 -5.11 -5.59 13.82
N ASP A 46 -3.90 -5.59 14.39
CA ASP A 46 -3.69 -5.58 15.85
C ASP A 46 -4.25 -4.30 16.51
N VAL A 47 -4.22 -3.16 15.83
CA VAL A 47 -4.77 -1.90 16.33
C VAL A 47 -6.21 -1.63 15.90
N GLY A 48 -6.85 -2.56 15.18
CA GLY A 48 -8.27 -2.49 14.84
C GLY A 48 -8.63 -1.57 13.68
N ILE A 49 -7.71 -1.32 12.75
CA ILE A 49 -8.01 -0.55 11.55
C ILE A 49 -8.94 -1.36 10.62
N PRO A 50 -10.03 -0.76 10.10
CA PRO A 50 -10.90 -1.42 9.13
C PRO A 50 -10.13 -1.95 7.92
N LYS A 51 -10.48 -3.13 7.45
CA LYS A 51 -9.76 -3.81 6.35
C LYS A 51 -10.20 -3.35 4.98
N THR A 52 -11.45 -2.92 4.83
CA THR A 52 -12.03 -2.58 3.54
C THR A 52 -12.75 -1.24 3.60
N LEU A 53 -12.89 -0.61 2.43
CA LEU A 53 -13.65 0.63 2.30
C LEU A 53 -15.15 0.42 2.55
N ARG A 54 -15.66 -0.78 2.24
CA ARG A 54 -17.06 -1.14 2.50
C ARG A 54 -17.40 -1.05 3.98
N GLU A 55 -16.50 -1.47 4.85
CA GLU A 55 -16.69 -1.45 6.31
C GLU A 55 -16.88 -0.03 6.86
N ILE A 56 -16.34 0.98 6.18
CA ILE A 56 -16.46 2.40 6.58
C ILE A 56 -17.54 3.15 5.80
N GLY A 57 -18.37 2.44 5.03
CA GLY A 57 -19.54 3.00 4.37
C GLY A 57 -19.30 3.57 2.96
N VAL A 58 -18.14 3.36 2.37
CA VAL A 58 -17.86 3.74 0.98
C VAL A 58 -18.67 2.85 0.03
N LYS A 59 -19.29 3.45 -0.98
CA LYS A 59 -20.05 2.73 -2.00
C LYS A 59 -19.19 2.46 -3.23
N GLU A 60 -19.44 1.34 -3.91
CA GLU A 60 -18.69 0.97 -5.12
C GLU A 60 -18.79 2.04 -6.21
N GLU A 61 -19.96 2.67 -6.36
CA GLU A 61 -20.20 3.74 -7.33
C GLU A 61 -19.33 4.99 -7.12
N ASP A 62 -18.82 5.20 -5.88
CA ASP A 62 -18.01 6.35 -5.52
C ASP A 62 -16.52 6.14 -5.84
N LEU A 63 -16.08 4.91 -6.12
CA LEU A 63 -14.66 4.59 -6.30
C LEU A 63 -14.02 5.37 -7.44
N LYS A 64 -14.73 5.56 -8.53
CA LYS A 64 -14.21 6.32 -9.66
C LYS A 64 -13.97 7.79 -9.31
N ALA A 65 -14.93 8.42 -8.63
CA ALA A 65 -14.81 9.80 -8.18
C ALA A 65 -13.65 9.96 -7.19
N LEU A 66 -13.46 8.99 -6.30
CA LEU A 66 -12.33 8.96 -5.37
C LEU A 66 -10.99 8.85 -6.11
N ALA A 67 -10.91 8.00 -7.14
CA ALA A 67 -9.70 7.85 -7.94
C ALA A 67 -9.36 9.15 -8.71
N GLU A 68 -10.35 9.81 -9.27
CA GLU A 68 -10.18 11.10 -9.94
C GLU A 68 -9.70 12.19 -8.97
N SER A 69 -10.27 12.26 -7.78
CA SER A 69 -9.86 13.19 -6.73
C SER A 69 -8.43 12.91 -6.24
N ALA A 70 -8.07 11.66 -6.08
CA ALA A 70 -6.72 11.27 -5.69
C ALA A 70 -5.69 11.65 -6.75
N MET A 71 -6.03 11.49 -8.03
CA MET A 71 -5.12 11.87 -9.13
C MET A 71 -4.92 13.38 -9.19
N ALA A 72 -5.93 14.16 -8.84
CA ALA A 72 -5.88 15.63 -8.81
C ALA A 72 -5.17 16.18 -7.56
N ASP A 73 -4.87 15.36 -6.56
CA ASP A 73 -4.19 15.78 -5.34
C ASP A 73 -2.74 16.21 -5.65
N ALA A 74 -2.34 17.34 -5.08
CA ALA A 74 -0.99 17.90 -5.29
C ALA A 74 0.13 16.99 -4.77
N CYS A 75 -0.15 16.08 -3.86
CA CYS A 75 0.82 15.13 -3.29
C CYS A 75 1.01 13.88 -4.14
N THR A 76 0.12 13.60 -5.08
CA THR A 76 0.19 12.39 -5.93
C THR A 76 1.51 12.28 -6.71
N PRO A 77 2.08 13.36 -7.30
CA PRO A 77 3.37 13.25 -7.98
C PRO A 77 4.54 12.85 -7.08
N GLY A 78 4.41 12.96 -5.77
CA GLY A 78 5.42 12.53 -4.80
C GLY A 78 5.47 11.01 -4.56
N ASN A 79 4.55 10.25 -5.15
CA ASN A 79 4.57 8.80 -5.04
C ASN A 79 5.80 8.20 -5.75
N PRO A 80 6.45 7.16 -5.20
CA PRO A 80 7.63 6.53 -5.82
C PRO A 80 7.41 5.95 -7.21
N ARG A 81 6.16 5.60 -7.52
CA ARG A 81 5.76 5.07 -8.82
C ARG A 81 4.75 6.00 -9.48
N ASP A 82 4.91 6.27 -10.78
CA ASP A 82 3.93 7.03 -11.55
C ASP A 82 2.58 6.31 -11.55
N THR A 83 1.50 7.07 -11.42
CA THR A 83 0.15 6.53 -11.35
C THR A 83 -0.76 7.10 -12.42
N SER A 84 -1.82 6.36 -12.74
CA SER A 84 -2.93 6.81 -13.57
C SER A 84 -4.25 6.69 -12.79
N ILE A 85 -5.32 7.31 -13.27
CA ILE A 85 -6.66 7.20 -12.66
C ILE A 85 -7.08 5.73 -12.62
N GLU A 86 -6.82 4.98 -13.68
CA GLU A 86 -7.15 3.56 -13.80
C GLU A 86 -6.43 2.72 -12.75
N GLU A 87 -5.14 2.97 -12.53
CA GLU A 87 -4.35 2.26 -11.52
C GLU A 87 -4.82 2.58 -10.10
N ILE A 88 -5.14 3.84 -9.82
CA ILE A 88 -5.70 4.25 -8.53
C ILE A 88 -7.07 3.58 -8.30
N LEU A 89 -7.90 3.52 -9.34
CA LEU A 89 -9.20 2.85 -9.26
C LEU A 89 -9.04 1.36 -8.93
N GLU A 90 -8.09 0.68 -9.54
CA GLU A 90 -7.79 -0.73 -9.23
C GLU A 90 -7.36 -0.92 -7.78
N ILE A 91 -6.56 0.01 -7.22
CA ILE A 91 -6.19 -0.02 -5.81
C ILE A 91 -7.45 0.09 -4.94
N TYR A 92 -8.33 1.06 -5.21
CA TYR A 92 -9.58 1.20 -4.46
C TYR A 92 -10.45 -0.05 -4.54
N LYS A 93 -10.57 -0.66 -5.73
CA LYS A 93 -11.31 -1.92 -5.88
C LYS A 93 -10.71 -3.05 -5.06
N SER A 94 -9.38 -3.11 -4.97
CA SER A 94 -8.68 -4.17 -4.22
C SER A 94 -8.91 -4.09 -2.71
N ILE A 95 -9.27 -2.92 -2.19
CA ILE A 95 -9.52 -2.68 -0.76
C ILE A 95 -11.00 -2.42 -0.44
N TYR A 96 -11.86 -2.54 -1.43
CA TYR A 96 -13.30 -2.38 -1.26
C TYR A 96 -13.92 -3.62 -0.64
#